data_4d1feb7285f015121975ee55304f2a60
#
_entry.id   4d1feb7285f015121975ee55304f2a60
#
_cell.length_a   1.000
_cell.length_b   1.000
_cell.length_c   1.000
_cell.angle_alpha   90.00
_cell.angle_beta   90.00
_cell.angle_gamma   90.00
#
_symmetry.space_group_name_H-M   'P 1'
#
loop_
_entity.id
_entity.type
_entity.pdbx_description
1 polymer ?
#
loop_
_entity_poly.entity_id
_entity_poly.type
_entity_poly.pdbx_seq_one_letter_code
_entity_poly.pdbx_strand_id
1 'polypeptide(L)'
;LQRAGAMIPLAFHGGTALRFLYASARYSEALDFALEQAPSQYDFRAYLRTIQSAFTAEGYTLDLKVSDQKAVHSAFIRFRGLLYELELSPHRDEVLAVKMEVDTNPPAGAGLATTVIRRHVPLQLYHHDRASLLAGKLHAILQRPYLKGRDVYDLLWYLSDPDWPAPNLTLLNNALQQTGWEAEPLTEDNWQQAVHSRLQAVTWEHVANDVRPFLDSSVDAGLLTAENLKHVLDQRPERRQIQTGRGG
;
A
#
# COMPACT_ATOMS: atom_id res chain seq x y z
N LEU A 1 9.10 11.40 -10.48
CA LEU A 1 7.77 11.83 -10.04
C LEU A 1 7.81 13.15 -9.27
N GLN A 2 8.61 13.29 -8.21
CA GLN A 2 8.69 14.52 -7.43
C GLN A 2 9.07 15.73 -8.30
N ARG A 3 10.09 15.63 -9.16
CA ARG A 3 10.50 16.71 -10.09
C ARG A 3 9.41 17.08 -11.11
N ALA A 4 8.49 16.17 -11.39
CA ALA A 4 7.34 16.40 -12.29
C ALA A 4 6.12 16.97 -11.56
N GLY A 5 6.22 17.30 -10.27
CA GLY A 5 5.10 17.81 -9.47
C GLY A 5 4.02 16.77 -9.13
N ALA A 6 4.27 15.48 -9.40
CA ALA A 6 3.29 14.43 -9.17
C ALA A 6 2.87 14.30 -7.69
N MET A 7 3.75 14.69 -6.75
CA MET A 7 3.46 14.66 -5.30
C MET A 7 2.55 15.82 -4.83
N ILE A 8 2.05 16.65 -5.73
CA ILE A 8 1.04 17.67 -5.42
C ILE A 8 -0.36 17.03 -5.45
N PRO A 9 -0.80 16.45 -6.61
CA PRO A 9 -2.11 15.82 -6.67
C PRO A 9 -2.16 14.39 -6.12
N LEU A 10 -1.05 13.66 -6.08
CA LEU A 10 -1.01 12.24 -5.82
C LEU A 10 -0.52 11.92 -4.41
N ALA A 11 -1.34 11.24 -3.63
CA ALA A 11 -0.97 10.68 -2.34
C ALA A 11 -0.46 9.24 -2.52
N PHE A 12 0.73 8.95 -2.00
CA PHE A 12 1.35 7.63 -2.03
C PHE A 12 0.73 6.72 -0.97
N HIS A 13 0.38 5.50 -1.35
CA HIS A 13 -0.20 4.52 -0.44
C HIS A 13 0.25 3.08 -0.78
N GLY A 14 -0.43 2.09 -0.22
CA GLY A 14 -0.17 0.67 -0.52
C GLY A 14 1.09 0.11 0.13
N GLY A 15 1.50 -1.07 -0.34
CA GLY A 15 2.60 -1.83 0.27
C GLY A 15 3.98 -1.17 0.14
N THR A 16 4.23 -0.49 -0.97
CA THR A 16 5.51 0.21 -1.17
C THR A 16 5.59 1.45 -0.28
N ALA A 17 4.47 2.14 -0.02
CA ALA A 17 4.42 3.24 0.94
C ALA A 17 4.79 2.76 2.35
N LEU A 18 4.30 1.59 2.80
CA LEU A 18 4.68 1.01 4.08
C LEU A 18 6.19 0.77 4.20
N ARG A 19 6.81 0.25 3.13
CA ARG A 19 8.25 0.02 3.12
C ARG A 19 9.06 1.31 3.12
N PHE A 20 8.64 2.31 2.35
CA PHE A 20 9.36 3.59 2.25
C PHE A 20 9.22 4.45 3.49
N LEU A 21 8.01 4.56 4.02
CA LEU A 21 7.68 5.44 5.15
C LEU A 21 8.00 4.83 6.51
N TYR A 22 7.78 3.51 6.65
CA TYR A 22 7.77 2.84 7.96
C TYR A 22 8.66 1.59 8.00
N ALA A 23 9.50 1.38 6.99
CA ALA A 23 10.47 0.30 6.94
C ALA A 23 9.88 -1.13 7.08
N SER A 24 8.67 -1.35 6.54
CA SER A 24 8.13 -2.72 6.45
C SER A 24 9.15 -3.64 5.77
N ALA A 25 9.40 -4.80 6.35
CA ALA A 25 10.44 -5.72 5.88
C ALA A 25 10.08 -6.44 4.58
N ARG A 26 8.81 -6.37 4.13
CA ARG A 26 8.40 -7.01 2.89
C ARG A 26 8.56 -6.10 1.66
N TYR A 27 8.94 -6.73 0.55
CA TYR A 27 9.00 -6.09 -0.76
C TYR A 27 7.59 -5.91 -1.37
N SER A 28 7.47 -4.98 -2.31
CA SER A 28 6.25 -4.70 -3.06
C SER A 28 6.58 -4.43 -4.53
N GLU A 29 5.66 -4.80 -5.42
CA GLU A 29 5.87 -4.75 -6.88
C GLU A 29 5.32 -3.48 -7.53
N ALA A 30 4.46 -2.73 -6.82
CA ALA A 30 3.78 -1.58 -7.37
C ALA A 30 4.04 -0.31 -6.59
N LEU A 31 3.97 0.81 -7.30
CA LEU A 31 3.86 2.15 -6.75
C LEU A 31 2.41 2.58 -6.87
N ASP A 32 1.70 2.61 -5.74
CA ASP A 32 0.28 2.87 -5.68
C ASP A 32 0.03 4.32 -5.22
N PHE A 33 -0.78 5.06 -5.97
CA PHE A 33 -1.14 6.44 -5.69
C PHE A 33 -2.66 6.65 -5.77
N ALA A 34 -3.15 7.60 -4.99
CA ALA A 34 -4.52 8.12 -5.06
C ALA A 34 -4.52 9.60 -5.47
N LEU A 35 -5.41 9.99 -6.36
CA LEU A 35 -5.60 11.37 -6.78
C LEU A 35 -6.44 12.11 -5.73
N GLU A 36 -5.78 12.66 -4.70
CA GLU A 36 -6.43 13.25 -3.54
C GLU A 36 -6.66 14.76 -3.65
N GLN A 37 -5.85 15.45 -4.46
CA GLN A 37 -5.89 16.90 -4.57
C GLN A 37 -5.68 17.37 -6.00
N ALA A 38 -6.06 18.62 -6.27
CA ALA A 38 -5.75 19.36 -7.50
C ALA A 38 -5.87 18.52 -8.81
N PRO A 39 -7.05 17.91 -9.10
CA PRO A 39 -7.20 17.05 -10.28
C PRO A 39 -6.81 17.73 -11.59
N SER A 40 -6.93 19.06 -11.67
CA SER A 40 -6.51 19.85 -12.84
C SER A 40 -4.99 19.86 -13.09
N GLN A 41 -4.19 19.46 -12.11
CA GLN A 41 -2.73 19.35 -12.22
C GLN A 41 -2.27 17.91 -12.51
N TYR A 42 -3.19 16.97 -12.64
CA TYR A 42 -2.89 15.57 -12.90
C TYR A 42 -2.73 15.32 -14.39
N ASP A 43 -1.55 14.87 -14.80
CA ASP A 43 -1.28 14.36 -16.16
C ASP A 43 -0.41 13.10 -16.08
N PHE A 44 -1.09 11.94 -16.08
CA PHE A 44 -0.41 10.65 -15.98
C PHE A 44 0.64 10.43 -17.06
N ARG A 45 0.31 10.81 -18.29
CA ARG A 45 1.22 10.63 -19.43
C ARG A 45 2.42 11.57 -19.36
N ALA A 46 2.26 12.79 -18.85
CA ALA A 46 3.39 13.70 -18.62
C ALA A 46 4.34 13.14 -17.55
N TYR A 47 3.81 12.55 -16.48
CA TYR A 47 4.65 11.88 -15.48
C TYR A 47 5.46 10.74 -16.07
N LEU A 48 4.82 9.89 -16.89
CA LEU A 48 5.51 8.78 -17.56
C LEU A 48 6.57 9.24 -18.54
N ARG A 49 6.29 10.30 -19.32
CA ARG A 49 7.31 10.92 -20.21
C ARG A 49 8.51 11.43 -19.40
N THR A 50 8.27 12.07 -18.26
CA THR A 50 9.36 12.56 -17.39
C THR A 50 10.19 11.41 -16.85
N ILE A 51 9.57 10.30 -16.43
CA ILE A 51 10.26 9.09 -15.98
C ILE A 51 11.12 8.53 -17.12
N GLN A 52 10.52 8.35 -18.30
CA GLN A 52 11.23 7.81 -19.46
C GLN A 52 12.44 8.68 -19.84
N SER A 53 12.25 9.99 -19.93
CA SER A 53 13.34 10.92 -20.28
C SER A 53 14.47 10.88 -19.24
N ALA A 54 14.13 10.84 -17.95
CA ALA A 54 15.13 10.80 -16.88
C ALA A 54 15.98 9.53 -16.94
N PHE A 55 15.38 8.37 -17.10
CA PHE A 55 16.12 7.11 -17.18
C PHE A 55 16.89 6.94 -18.51
N THR A 56 16.31 7.42 -19.61
CA THR A 56 17.02 7.43 -20.90
C THR A 56 18.27 8.32 -20.84
N ALA A 57 18.21 9.46 -20.16
CA ALA A 57 19.37 10.32 -19.95
C ALA A 57 20.48 9.67 -19.10
N GLU A 58 20.11 8.70 -18.25
CA GLU A 58 21.05 7.87 -17.47
C GLU A 58 21.53 6.62 -18.24
N GLY A 59 21.11 6.45 -19.50
CA GLY A 59 21.53 5.34 -20.35
C GLY A 59 20.65 4.10 -20.31
N TYR A 60 19.54 4.11 -19.56
CA TYR A 60 18.64 2.95 -19.49
C TYR A 60 17.68 2.88 -20.69
N THR A 61 17.42 1.68 -21.17
CA THR A 61 16.39 1.42 -22.18
C THR A 61 15.08 1.05 -21.51
N LEU A 62 14.03 1.83 -21.77
CA LEU A 62 12.71 1.65 -21.16
C LEU A 62 11.62 1.47 -22.20
N ASP A 63 10.67 0.58 -21.89
CA ASP A 63 9.36 0.53 -22.54
C ASP A 63 8.26 0.89 -21.54
N LEU A 64 7.24 1.55 -22.02
CA LEU A 64 6.05 1.86 -21.24
C LEU A 64 4.84 1.12 -21.82
N LYS A 65 4.14 0.35 -20.95
CA LYS A 65 2.83 -0.22 -21.28
C LYS A 65 1.79 0.47 -20.43
N VAL A 66 0.96 1.32 -21.05
CA VAL A 66 0.02 2.22 -20.37
C VAL A 66 -1.41 1.76 -20.55
N SER A 67 -2.23 1.87 -19.49
CA SER A 67 -3.67 1.70 -19.47
C SER A 67 -4.30 2.80 -18.62
N ASP A 68 -4.94 3.77 -19.25
CA ASP A 68 -5.48 4.99 -18.63
C ASP A 68 -6.92 5.31 -19.07
N GLN A 69 -7.68 4.26 -19.43
CA GLN A 69 -9.08 4.39 -19.87
C GLN A 69 -10.11 4.11 -18.76
N LYS A 70 -9.65 3.68 -17.60
CA LYS A 70 -10.49 3.31 -16.43
C LYS A 70 -10.16 4.24 -15.27
N ALA A 71 -10.97 4.18 -14.20
CA ALA A 71 -10.74 4.95 -12.97
C ALA A 71 -9.35 4.69 -12.36
N VAL A 72 -8.81 3.48 -12.50
CA VAL A 72 -7.43 3.20 -12.12
C VAL A 72 -6.55 3.26 -13.36
N HIS A 73 -5.72 4.31 -13.45
CA HIS A 73 -4.67 4.42 -14.45
C HIS A 73 -3.48 3.56 -14.05
N SER A 74 -2.91 2.81 -14.98
CA SER A 74 -1.73 1.99 -14.69
C SER A 74 -0.69 2.03 -15.80
N ALA A 75 0.56 1.87 -15.42
CA ALA A 75 1.66 1.71 -16.36
C ALA A 75 2.66 0.67 -15.84
N PHE A 76 3.16 -0.16 -16.74
CA PHE A 76 4.37 -0.94 -16.50
C PHE A 76 5.56 -0.19 -17.11
N ILE A 77 6.52 0.16 -16.26
CA ILE A 77 7.80 0.75 -16.63
C ILE A 77 8.78 -0.43 -16.71
N ARG A 78 9.17 -0.78 -17.93
CA ARG A 78 9.88 -2.02 -18.23
C ARG A 78 11.32 -1.71 -18.64
N PHE A 79 12.29 -2.19 -17.87
CA PHE A 79 13.71 -2.05 -18.12
C PHE A 79 14.22 -3.28 -18.85
N ARG A 80 14.53 -3.15 -20.13
CA ARG A 80 15.07 -4.24 -20.94
C ARG A 80 16.56 -4.43 -20.70
N GLY A 81 16.98 -5.68 -20.54
CA GLY A 81 18.37 -6.05 -20.39
C GLY A 81 19.00 -5.70 -19.05
N LEU A 82 18.32 -4.91 -18.20
CA LEU A 82 18.87 -4.42 -16.93
C LEU A 82 19.29 -5.55 -15.99
N LEU A 83 18.45 -6.59 -15.86
CA LEU A 83 18.78 -7.73 -14.98
C LEU A 83 20.03 -8.50 -15.47
N TYR A 84 20.19 -8.59 -16.78
CA TYR A 84 21.37 -9.21 -17.38
C TYR A 84 22.64 -8.36 -17.19
N GLU A 85 22.54 -7.04 -17.40
CA GLU A 85 23.65 -6.10 -17.22
C GLU A 85 24.12 -6.03 -15.76
N LEU A 86 23.20 -6.24 -14.81
CA LEU A 86 23.50 -6.29 -13.38
C LEU A 86 23.89 -7.68 -12.90
N GLU A 87 24.04 -8.67 -13.80
CA GLU A 87 24.35 -10.07 -13.48
C GLU A 87 23.34 -10.74 -12.52
N LEU A 88 22.10 -10.20 -12.47
CA LEU A 88 21.00 -10.71 -11.66
C LEU A 88 20.18 -11.80 -12.39
N SER A 89 20.34 -11.91 -13.70
CA SER A 89 19.75 -12.95 -14.53
C SER A 89 20.69 -13.37 -15.66
N PRO A 90 20.76 -14.67 -15.99
CA PRO A 90 21.47 -15.15 -17.17
C PRO A 90 20.72 -14.88 -18.49
N HIS A 91 19.46 -14.44 -18.43
CA HIS A 91 18.58 -14.25 -19.58
C HIS A 91 18.51 -12.78 -20.00
N ARG A 92 18.98 -12.46 -21.21
CA ARG A 92 18.95 -11.07 -21.74
C ARG A 92 17.53 -10.55 -21.95
N ASP A 93 16.59 -11.43 -22.23
CA ASP A 93 15.19 -11.07 -22.51
C ASP A 93 14.36 -10.90 -21.25
N GLU A 94 14.90 -11.21 -20.09
CA GLU A 94 14.22 -11.00 -18.83
C GLU A 94 14.10 -9.48 -18.53
N VAL A 95 12.89 -9.06 -18.18
CA VAL A 95 12.54 -7.65 -18.03
C VAL A 95 12.24 -7.35 -16.59
N LEU A 96 12.97 -6.40 -16.01
CA LEU A 96 12.55 -5.77 -14.75
C LEU A 96 11.37 -4.84 -15.04
N ALA A 97 10.24 -5.08 -14.41
CA ALA A 97 9.04 -4.25 -14.57
C ALA A 97 8.60 -3.65 -13.25
N VAL A 98 8.47 -2.34 -13.21
CA VAL A 98 7.87 -1.61 -12.08
C VAL A 98 6.47 -1.18 -12.49
N LYS A 99 5.46 -1.59 -11.73
CA LYS A 99 4.08 -1.17 -11.95
C LYS A 99 3.81 0.13 -11.20
N MET A 100 3.21 1.10 -11.88
CA MET A 100 2.67 2.32 -11.27
C MET A 100 1.15 2.34 -11.47
N GLU A 101 0.41 2.57 -10.39
CA GLU A 101 -1.05 2.68 -10.41
C GLU A 101 -1.48 4.00 -9.78
N VAL A 102 -2.49 4.62 -10.35
CA VAL A 102 -3.12 5.83 -9.81
C VAL A 102 -4.63 5.62 -9.82
N ASP A 103 -5.24 5.57 -8.64
CA ASP A 103 -6.68 5.65 -8.50
C ASP A 103 -7.11 7.11 -8.70
N THR A 104 -7.87 7.37 -9.77
CA THR A 104 -8.38 8.71 -10.11
C THR A 104 -9.74 9.00 -9.49
N ASN A 105 -10.35 8.02 -8.83
CA ASN A 105 -11.60 8.15 -8.10
C ASN A 105 -11.49 7.50 -6.71
N PRO A 106 -10.51 7.93 -5.88
CA PRO A 106 -10.30 7.31 -4.58
C PRO A 106 -11.51 7.55 -3.67
N PRO A 107 -11.78 6.60 -2.75
CA PRO A 107 -12.81 6.80 -1.73
C PRO A 107 -12.47 8.01 -0.86
N ALA A 108 -13.48 8.82 -0.55
CA ALA A 108 -13.31 10.03 0.25
C ALA A 108 -12.94 9.71 1.71
N GLY A 109 -12.27 10.65 2.37
CA GLY A 109 -12.03 10.61 3.82
C GLY A 109 -10.63 10.13 4.20
N ALA A 110 -9.69 10.04 3.26
CA ALA A 110 -8.30 9.74 3.58
C ALA A 110 -7.68 10.83 4.47
N GLY A 111 -7.01 10.42 5.54
CA GLY A 111 -6.07 11.27 6.26
C GLY A 111 -4.76 11.35 5.49
N LEU A 112 -4.22 12.55 5.37
CA LEU A 112 -3.10 12.85 4.50
C LEU A 112 -1.93 13.45 5.30
N ALA A 113 -0.71 13.10 4.93
CA ALA A 113 0.49 13.61 5.56
C ALA A 113 1.59 13.85 4.52
N THR A 114 2.60 14.63 4.91
CA THR A 114 3.81 14.84 4.11
C THR A 114 5.03 14.48 4.94
N THR A 115 5.88 13.61 4.40
CA THR A 115 7.10 13.16 5.07
C THR A 115 8.30 13.33 4.14
N VAL A 116 9.42 13.80 4.68
CA VAL A 116 10.70 13.83 3.98
C VAL A 116 11.52 12.61 4.37
N ILE A 117 11.74 11.72 3.40
CA ILE A 117 12.58 10.54 3.56
C ILE A 117 13.97 10.85 3.02
N ARG A 118 14.99 10.51 3.80
CA ARG A 118 16.40 10.62 3.43
C ARG A 118 16.99 9.23 3.27
N ARG A 119 17.09 8.78 2.01
CA ARG A 119 17.85 7.57 1.67
C ARG A 119 19.02 7.96 0.77
N HIS A 120 18.96 7.72 -0.54
CA HIS A 120 19.98 8.17 -1.51
C HIS A 120 19.82 9.65 -1.86
N VAL A 121 18.57 10.10 -1.94
CA VAL A 121 18.19 11.51 -2.15
C VAL A 121 17.06 11.89 -1.19
N PRO A 122 16.92 13.16 -0.81
CA PRO A 122 15.76 13.62 -0.07
C PRO A 122 14.50 13.50 -0.95
N LEU A 123 13.51 12.75 -0.47
CA LEU A 123 12.21 12.60 -1.12
C LEU A 123 11.13 13.18 -0.21
N GLN A 124 10.43 14.18 -0.70
CA GLN A 124 9.21 14.68 -0.06
C GLN A 124 8.03 13.89 -0.63
N LEU A 125 7.40 13.08 0.22
CA LEU A 125 6.28 12.24 -0.14
C LEU A 125 5.01 12.76 0.50
N TYR A 126 4.02 13.08 -0.34
CA TYR A 126 2.63 13.25 0.07
C TYR A 126 1.98 11.88 0.07
N HIS A 127 1.32 11.50 1.17
CA HIS A 127 0.89 10.12 1.35
C HIS A 127 -0.32 10.01 2.29
N HIS A 128 -0.99 8.87 2.25
CA HIS A 128 -1.97 8.51 3.26
C HIS A 128 -1.32 8.37 4.64
N ASP A 129 -1.99 8.85 5.68
CA ASP A 129 -1.55 8.65 7.06
C ASP A 129 -1.65 7.18 7.48
N ARG A 130 -1.13 6.85 8.67
CA ARG A 130 -1.11 5.46 9.18
C ARG A 130 -2.50 4.86 9.26
N ALA A 131 -3.50 5.61 9.76
CA ALA A 131 -4.87 5.13 9.90
C ALA A 131 -5.51 4.80 8.54
N SER A 132 -5.24 5.64 7.53
CA SER A 132 -5.75 5.46 6.17
C SER A 132 -5.03 4.34 5.42
N LEU A 133 -3.72 4.16 5.65
CA LEU A 133 -2.98 3.01 5.13
C LEU A 133 -3.54 1.69 5.67
N LEU A 134 -3.87 1.63 6.97
CA LEU A 134 -4.52 0.46 7.57
C LEU A 134 -5.91 0.24 6.97
N ALA A 135 -6.72 1.30 6.82
CA ALA A 135 -8.03 1.21 6.19
C ALA A 135 -7.98 0.60 4.78
N GLY A 136 -7.01 1.02 3.97
CA GLY A 136 -6.80 0.44 2.63
C GLY A 136 -6.44 -1.05 2.66
N LYS A 137 -5.71 -1.52 3.68
CA LYS A 137 -5.42 -2.95 3.87
C LYS A 137 -6.64 -3.73 4.33
N LEU A 138 -7.42 -3.18 5.24
CA LEU A 138 -8.68 -3.79 5.67
C LEU A 138 -9.66 -3.91 4.52
N HIS A 139 -9.81 -2.86 3.72
CA HIS A 139 -10.63 -2.89 2.51
C HIS A 139 -10.19 -4.04 1.56
N ALA A 140 -8.88 -4.17 1.30
CA ALA A 140 -8.35 -5.22 0.45
C ALA A 140 -8.63 -6.63 1.01
N ILE A 141 -8.53 -6.84 2.33
CA ILE A 141 -8.83 -8.11 2.99
C ILE A 141 -10.33 -8.45 2.89
N LEU A 142 -11.19 -7.47 3.13
CA LEU A 142 -12.64 -7.68 3.18
C LEU A 142 -13.27 -7.86 1.80
N GLN A 143 -12.77 -7.15 0.78
CA GLN A 143 -13.44 -7.08 -0.52
C GLN A 143 -12.82 -7.94 -1.62
N ARG A 144 -11.54 -8.29 -1.53
CA ARG A 144 -10.96 -9.11 -2.61
C ARG A 144 -11.57 -10.50 -2.65
N PRO A 145 -11.90 -11.02 -3.85
CA PRO A 145 -12.34 -12.42 -3.99
C PRO A 145 -11.28 -13.40 -3.46
N TYR A 146 -10.01 -13.10 -3.71
CA TYR A 146 -8.86 -13.88 -3.24
C TYR A 146 -8.07 -13.09 -2.22
N LEU A 147 -7.89 -13.63 -1.04
CA LEU A 147 -7.03 -13.05 -0.03
C LEU A 147 -5.57 -13.19 -0.45
N LYS A 148 -4.84 -12.08 -0.48
CA LYS A 148 -3.40 -12.09 -0.73
C LYS A 148 -2.64 -12.19 0.59
N GLY A 149 -1.70 -13.11 0.68
CA GLY A 149 -0.85 -13.27 1.86
C GLY A 149 -0.13 -11.98 2.27
N ARG A 150 0.22 -11.15 1.29
CA ARG A 150 0.81 -9.82 1.53
C ARG A 150 -0.10 -8.87 2.31
N ASP A 151 -1.42 -8.92 2.09
CA ASP A 151 -2.35 -8.06 2.83
C ASP A 151 -2.52 -8.53 4.27
N VAL A 152 -2.49 -9.86 4.50
CA VAL A 152 -2.52 -10.46 5.84
C VAL A 152 -1.21 -10.19 6.60
N TYR A 153 -0.06 -10.29 5.92
CA TYR A 153 1.22 -9.93 6.50
C TYR A 153 1.25 -8.45 6.92
N ASP A 154 0.81 -7.55 6.04
CA ASP A 154 0.74 -6.12 6.36
C ASP A 154 -0.18 -5.88 7.57
N LEU A 155 -1.31 -6.58 7.65
CA LEU A 155 -2.21 -6.47 8.79
C LEU A 155 -1.53 -6.92 10.10
N LEU A 156 -0.88 -8.09 10.10
CA LEU A 156 -0.15 -8.57 11.26
C LEU A 156 0.94 -7.58 11.69
N TRP A 157 1.70 -7.08 10.71
CA TRP A 157 2.76 -6.11 10.92
C TRP A 157 2.22 -4.81 11.54
N TYR A 158 1.09 -4.27 11.05
CA TYR A 158 0.42 -3.11 11.63
C TYR A 158 -0.02 -3.31 13.07
N LEU A 159 -0.67 -4.45 13.31
CA LEU A 159 -1.27 -4.73 14.61
C LEU A 159 -0.24 -5.10 15.68
N SER A 160 0.95 -5.54 15.26
CA SER A 160 2.05 -5.89 16.17
C SER A 160 2.70 -4.67 16.83
N ASP A 161 2.47 -3.47 16.30
CA ASP A 161 2.96 -2.22 16.89
C ASP A 161 1.81 -1.50 17.63
N PRO A 162 1.86 -1.42 18.97
CA PRO A 162 0.79 -0.79 19.75
C PRO A 162 0.66 0.72 19.50
N ASP A 163 1.69 1.37 18.97
CA ASP A 163 1.69 2.81 18.68
C ASP A 163 0.99 3.16 17.35
N TRP A 164 0.59 2.15 16.59
CA TRP A 164 -0.16 2.38 15.37
C TRP A 164 -1.62 2.73 15.68
N PRO A 165 -2.20 3.73 15.01
CA PRO A 165 -3.57 4.15 15.25
C PRO A 165 -4.58 3.07 14.81
N ALA A 166 -5.81 3.19 15.31
CA ALA A 166 -6.96 2.48 14.77
C ALA A 166 -7.17 2.83 13.29
N PRO A 167 -7.87 1.98 12.50
CA PRO A 167 -8.13 2.27 11.10
C PRO A 167 -8.97 3.53 10.92
N ASN A 168 -8.76 4.24 9.83
CA ASN A 168 -9.65 5.32 9.40
C ASN A 168 -10.98 4.70 8.90
N LEU A 169 -11.97 4.60 9.78
CA LEU A 169 -13.25 3.98 9.47
C LEU A 169 -14.07 4.77 8.46
N THR A 170 -13.89 6.10 8.38
CA THR A 170 -14.54 6.90 7.35
C THR A 170 -14.06 6.49 5.95
N LEU A 171 -12.76 6.43 5.74
CA LEU A 171 -12.19 5.97 4.48
C LEU A 171 -12.56 4.51 4.19
N LEU A 172 -12.48 3.63 5.20
CA LEU A 172 -12.80 2.22 5.05
C LEU A 172 -14.25 2.01 4.61
N ASN A 173 -15.20 2.64 5.27
CA ASN A 173 -16.63 2.49 4.93
C ASN A 173 -16.95 3.08 3.55
N ASN A 174 -16.36 4.22 3.18
CA ASN A 174 -16.52 4.79 1.84
C ASN A 174 -15.94 3.86 0.76
N ALA A 175 -14.79 3.25 1.01
CA ALA A 175 -14.20 2.26 0.10
C ALA A 175 -15.05 1.00 -0.04
N LEU A 176 -15.57 0.49 1.08
CA LEU A 176 -16.46 -0.67 1.11
C LEU A 176 -17.75 -0.38 0.34
N GLN A 177 -18.39 0.77 0.59
CA GLN A 177 -19.59 1.18 -0.13
C GLN A 177 -19.34 1.31 -1.65
N GLN A 178 -18.24 1.94 -2.04
CA GLN A 178 -17.85 2.10 -3.45
C GLN A 178 -17.65 0.76 -4.17
N THR A 179 -17.29 -0.28 -3.44
CA THR A 179 -17.03 -1.63 -3.96
C THR A 179 -18.18 -2.63 -3.70
N GLY A 180 -19.36 -2.13 -3.30
CA GLY A 180 -20.58 -2.96 -3.19
C GLY A 180 -20.67 -3.75 -1.88
N TRP A 181 -20.18 -3.21 -0.76
CA TRP A 181 -20.39 -3.81 0.55
C TRP A 181 -21.85 -3.70 0.98
N GLU A 182 -22.50 -4.85 1.21
CA GLU A 182 -23.92 -4.93 1.54
C GLU A 182 -24.21 -5.04 3.05
N ALA A 183 -23.19 -5.29 3.88
CA ALA A 183 -23.35 -5.37 5.31
C ALA A 183 -23.36 -3.98 5.97
N GLU A 184 -23.71 -3.95 7.26
CA GLU A 184 -23.68 -2.72 8.06
C GLU A 184 -22.31 -2.05 8.04
N PRO A 185 -22.25 -0.71 8.16
CA PRO A 185 -20.99 0.00 8.25
C PRO A 185 -20.12 -0.49 9.41
N LEU A 186 -18.83 -0.49 9.19
CA LEU A 186 -17.87 -0.88 10.22
C LEU A 186 -17.68 0.25 11.23
N THR A 187 -17.64 -0.13 12.50
CA THR A 187 -17.48 0.75 13.67
C THR A 187 -16.25 0.33 14.47
N GLU A 188 -15.90 1.10 15.51
CA GLU A 188 -14.83 0.74 16.43
C GLU A 188 -15.08 -0.61 17.11
N ASP A 189 -16.36 -0.97 17.32
CA ASP A 189 -16.75 -2.19 18.03
C ASP A 189 -16.82 -3.44 17.15
N ASN A 190 -16.95 -3.30 15.79
CA ASN A 190 -17.24 -4.46 14.95
C ASN A 190 -16.21 -4.75 13.84
N TRP A 191 -15.30 -3.81 13.50
CA TRP A 191 -14.37 -4.00 12.38
C TRP A 191 -13.43 -5.20 12.60
N GLN A 192 -12.97 -5.45 13.83
CA GLN A 192 -12.11 -6.58 14.18
C GLN A 192 -12.83 -7.91 13.95
N GLN A 193 -14.10 -7.97 14.36
CA GLN A 193 -14.93 -9.17 14.16
C GLN A 193 -15.18 -9.43 12.67
N ALA A 194 -15.39 -8.40 11.85
CA ALA A 194 -15.54 -8.53 10.40
C ALA A 194 -14.26 -9.11 9.76
N VAL A 195 -13.10 -8.60 10.14
CA VAL A 195 -11.79 -9.10 9.69
C VAL A 195 -11.58 -10.54 10.15
N HIS A 196 -11.85 -10.84 11.43
CA HIS A 196 -11.73 -12.19 11.98
C HIS A 196 -12.58 -13.19 11.21
N SER A 197 -13.86 -12.86 10.96
CA SER A 197 -14.80 -13.71 10.20
C SER A 197 -14.28 -13.98 8.78
N ARG A 198 -13.72 -12.97 8.12
CA ARG A 198 -13.14 -13.10 6.78
C ARG A 198 -11.93 -14.05 6.77
N LEU A 199 -11.13 -14.05 7.82
CA LEU A 199 -9.91 -14.85 7.94
C LEU A 199 -10.14 -16.29 8.44
N GLN A 200 -11.32 -16.61 8.97
CA GLN A 200 -11.64 -17.98 9.41
C GLN A 200 -11.61 -19.01 8.27
N ALA A 201 -11.96 -18.60 7.05
CA ALA A 201 -12.02 -19.48 5.88
C ALA A 201 -10.68 -19.61 5.15
N VAL A 202 -9.58 -19.11 5.72
CA VAL A 202 -8.29 -18.99 5.04
C VAL A 202 -7.40 -20.19 5.34
N THR A 203 -6.76 -20.72 4.30
CA THR A 203 -5.68 -21.70 4.45
C THR A 203 -4.37 -20.98 4.72
N TRP A 204 -3.92 -21.01 5.97
CA TRP A 204 -2.75 -20.24 6.43
C TRP A 204 -1.44 -20.62 5.75
N GLU A 205 -1.28 -21.88 5.38
CA GLU A 205 -0.14 -22.31 4.58
C GLU A 205 -0.10 -21.60 3.22
N HIS A 206 -1.27 -21.40 2.61
CA HIS A 206 -1.40 -20.66 1.34
C HIS A 206 -0.99 -19.19 1.52
N VAL A 207 -1.44 -18.56 2.60
CA VAL A 207 -1.09 -17.18 2.96
C VAL A 207 0.43 -17.03 3.14
N ALA A 208 1.05 -17.93 3.90
CA ALA A 208 2.48 -17.91 4.13
C ALA A 208 3.28 -18.11 2.83
N ASN A 209 2.85 -19.05 1.98
CA ASN A 209 3.51 -19.33 0.70
C ASN A 209 3.36 -18.17 -0.29
N ASP A 210 2.21 -17.48 -0.33
CA ASP A 210 1.98 -16.31 -1.19
C ASP A 210 2.85 -15.11 -0.80
N VAL A 211 3.15 -14.93 0.47
CA VAL A 211 3.97 -13.80 0.92
C VAL A 211 5.47 -14.09 0.91
N ARG A 212 5.88 -15.35 1.05
CA ARG A 212 7.29 -15.75 1.19
C ARG A 212 8.23 -15.14 0.14
N PRO A 213 7.89 -15.07 -1.17
CA PRO A 213 8.76 -14.46 -2.18
C PRO A 213 9.01 -12.97 -1.98
N PHE A 214 8.20 -12.31 -1.14
CA PHE A 214 8.27 -10.87 -0.88
C PHE A 214 8.90 -10.54 0.47
N LEU A 215 9.26 -11.54 1.27
CA LEU A 215 9.89 -11.31 2.57
C LEU A 215 11.40 -11.15 2.43
N ASP A 216 11.96 -10.30 3.28
CA ASP A 216 13.39 -10.29 3.51
C ASP A 216 13.81 -11.64 4.12
N SER A 217 15.02 -12.10 3.82
CA SER A 217 15.54 -13.37 4.33
C SER A 217 15.60 -13.48 5.87
N SER A 218 15.55 -12.34 6.55
CA SER A 218 15.52 -12.26 8.02
C SER A 218 14.12 -12.45 8.62
N VAL A 219 13.06 -12.48 7.78
CA VAL A 219 11.67 -12.54 8.24
C VAL A 219 11.13 -13.95 8.17
N ASP A 220 10.63 -14.45 9.29
CA ASP A 220 10.00 -15.77 9.35
C ASP A 220 8.52 -15.69 8.91
N ALA A 221 8.22 -16.29 7.75
CA ALA A 221 6.84 -16.47 7.28
C ALA A 221 5.99 -17.36 8.22
N GLY A 222 6.62 -18.16 9.07
CA GLY A 222 5.95 -19.02 10.07
C GLY A 222 5.20 -18.22 11.16
N LEU A 223 5.48 -16.91 11.29
CA LEU A 223 4.71 -16.03 12.17
C LEU A 223 3.28 -15.74 11.66
N LEU A 224 3.00 -15.99 10.38
CA LEU A 224 1.67 -15.84 9.79
C LEU A 224 0.77 -17.03 10.14
N THR A 225 0.21 -17.00 11.32
CA THR A 225 -0.73 -18.03 11.84
C THR A 225 -2.04 -17.38 12.27
N ALA A 226 -3.11 -18.19 12.29
CA ALA A 226 -4.41 -17.77 12.82
C ALA A 226 -4.30 -17.29 14.27
N GLU A 227 -3.49 -17.99 15.07
CA GLU A 227 -3.30 -17.70 16.48
C GLU A 227 -2.61 -16.35 16.70
N ASN A 228 -1.51 -16.10 16.02
CA ASN A 228 -0.78 -14.84 16.13
C ASN A 228 -1.65 -13.65 15.68
N LEU A 229 -2.36 -13.79 14.56
CA LEU A 229 -3.21 -12.71 14.08
C LEU A 229 -4.39 -12.46 15.01
N LYS A 230 -5.02 -13.53 15.53
CA LYS A 230 -6.08 -13.40 16.53
C LYS A 230 -5.57 -12.69 17.77
N HIS A 231 -4.40 -13.10 18.27
CA HIS A 231 -3.78 -12.49 19.45
C HIS A 231 -3.59 -10.98 19.31
N VAL A 232 -3.03 -10.51 18.17
CA VAL A 232 -2.81 -9.07 17.96
C VAL A 232 -4.11 -8.30 17.68
N LEU A 233 -5.13 -8.95 17.09
CA LEU A 233 -6.45 -8.35 16.92
C LEU A 233 -7.15 -8.14 18.26
N ASP A 234 -7.08 -9.14 19.16
CA ASP A 234 -7.76 -9.12 20.48
C ASP A 234 -7.02 -8.20 21.48
N GLN A 235 -5.72 -8.00 21.34
CA GLN A 235 -4.90 -7.20 22.26
C GLN A 235 -4.99 -5.70 22.08
N ARG A 236 -5.63 -5.18 21.02
CA ARG A 236 -5.78 -3.73 20.87
C ARG A 236 -6.70 -3.20 21.95
N PRO A 237 -6.15 -2.49 22.95
CA PRO A 237 -6.98 -1.96 24.04
C PRO A 237 -7.94 -0.92 23.50
N GLU A 238 -9.16 -0.93 24.01
CA GLU A 238 -10.05 0.23 24.03
C GLU A 238 -9.20 1.45 24.41
N ARG A 239 -9.14 2.47 23.56
CA ARG A 239 -8.43 3.70 23.90
C ARG A 239 -9.03 4.24 25.20
N ARG A 240 -8.30 4.11 26.31
CA ARG A 240 -8.56 4.95 27.47
C ARG A 240 -8.56 6.40 26.98
N GLN A 241 -9.71 7.04 26.98
CA GLN A 241 -9.82 8.46 26.79
C GLN A 241 -8.81 9.09 27.75
N ILE A 242 -7.76 9.70 27.21
CA ILE A 242 -6.92 10.61 27.97
C ILE A 242 -7.86 11.76 28.30
N GLN A 243 -8.49 11.68 29.47
CA GLN A 243 -9.12 12.84 30.07
C GLN A 243 -8.03 13.90 30.22
N THR A 244 -8.07 14.90 29.34
CA THR A 244 -7.36 16.15 29.57
C THR A 244 -7.93 16.72 30.85
N GLY A 245 -7.28 16.39 31.97
CA GLY A 245 -7.50 17.03 33.24
C GLY A 245 -7.20 18.51 33.05
N ARG A 246 -8.25 19.32 32.97
CA ARG A 246 -8.17 20.72 33.29
C ARG A 246 -7.78 20.79 34.76
N GLY A 247 -6.51 21.00 35.02
CA GLY A 247 -5.98 21.45 36.29
C GLY A 247 -6.04 22.98 36.29
N GLY A 248 -6.67 23.51 37.32
CA GLY A 248 -6.87 24.91 37.59
C GLY A 248 -5.60 25.75 37.86
#